data_50cf07f39df1816ecd7b9d3e782e1213
#
_entry.id   50cf07f39df1816ecd7b9d3e782e1213
#
_cell.length_a   1.000
_cell.length_b   1.000
_cell.length_c   1.000
_cell.angle_alpha   90.00
_cell.angle_beta   90.00
_cell.angle_gamma   90.00
#
_symmetry.space_group_name_H-M   'P 1'
#
loop_
_entity.id
_entity.type
_entity.pdbx_description
1 polymer ?
#
loop_
_entity_poly.entity_id
_entity_poly.type
_entity_poly.pdbx_seq_one_letter_code
_entity_poly.pdbx_strand_id
1 'polypeptide(L)'
;FLLGLAGAWLFYGGNLLLVETRRKAQRKGADLPVQRRDTALMASATVGVCLGCVAGISATIAAAKWLPGRVDDLAAWHMGIYYAVFFTSMAWAFVRGAARAAPALLWLAAACTAAIALSSLLGWLAPGTGAWVDTSLIGLDLTAVAGVLALAWMARATARRTRSGPQDSVWSAPRDKPAHQDTKDSPAPAS
;
A
#
# COMPACT_ATOMS: atom_id res chain seq x y z
N PHE A 1 19.91 8.73 -7.63
CA PHE A 1 18.97 8.66 -6.49
C PHE A 1 18.03 9.88 -6.48
N LEU A 2 18.53 11.11 -6.47
CA LEU A 2 17.72 12.34 -6.43
C LEU A 2 16.72 12.45 -7.61
N LEU A 3 17.16 12.13 -8.83
CA LEU A 3 16.29 12.10 -10.02
C LEU A 3 15.16 11.06 -9.91
N GLY A 4 15.47 9.88 -9.37
CA GLY A 4 14.45 8.85 -9.11
C GLY A 4 13.42 9.28 -8.08
N LEU A 5 13.87 9.93 -6.99
CA LEU A 5 12.97 10.48 -5.96
C LEU A 5 12.10 11.61 -6.51
N ALA A 6 12.68 12.52 -7.30
CA ALA A 6 11.94 13.60 -7.96
C ALA A 6 10.90 13.05 -8.97
N GLY A 7 11.28 12.03 -9.75
CA GLY A 7 10.35 11.36 -10.68
C GLY A 7 9.19 10.68 -9.96
N ALA A 8 9.48 9.96 -8.87
CA ALA A 8 8.44 9.34 -8.03
C ALA A 8 7.49 10.38 -7.43
N TRP A 9 8.04 11.52 -6.96
CA TRP A 9 7.26 12.62 -6.41
C TRP A 9 6.35 13.28 -7.46
N LEU A 10 6.88 13.53 -8.66
CA LEU A 10 6.11 14.09 -9.78
C LEU A 10 4.99 13.13 -10.21
N PHE A 11 5.28 11.84 -10.30
CA PHE A 11 4.29 10.82 -10.65
C PHE A 11 3.19 10.71 -9.59
N TYR A 12 3.55 10.69 -8.32
CA TYR A 12 2.60 10.65 -7.21
C TYR A 12 1.75 11.92 -7.15
N GLY A 13 2.37 13.11 -7.24
CA GLY A 13 1.69 14.40 -7.25
C GLY A 13 0.76 14.55 -8.45
N GLY A 14 1.20 14.14 -9.65
CA GLY A 14 0.40 14.15 -10.86
C GLY A 14 -0.84 13.28 -10.77
N ASN A 15 -0.71 12.07 -10.24
CA ASN A 15 -1.86 11.17 -10.01
C ASN A 15 -2.85 11.73 -8.98
N LEU A 16 -2.37 12.35 -7.90
CA LEU A 16 -3.24 12.99 -6.91
C LEU A 16 -4.01 14.17 -7.52
N LEU A 17 -3.35 15.01 -8.30
CA LEU A 17 -3.98 16.13 -9.01
C LEU A 17 -5.04 15.64 -10.01
N LEU A 18 -4.77 14.58 -10.75
CA LEU A 18 -5.69 14.00 -11.73
C LEU A 18 -6.92 13.41 -11.04
N VAL A 19 -6.76 12.74 -9.91
CA VAL A 19 -7.86 12.22 -9.10
C VAL A 19 -8.69 13.36 -8.52
N GLU A 20 -8.05 14.42 -8.01
CA GLU A 20 -8.75 15.56 -7.41
C GLU A 20 -9.49 16.42 -8.46
N THR A 21 -8.91 16.63 -9.65
CA THR A 21 -9.58 17.35 -10.75
C THR A 21 -10.80 16.60 -11.27
N ARG A 22 -10.71 15.29 -11.43
CA ARG A 22 -11.88 14.46 -11.80
C ARG A 22 -12.97 14.49 -10.73
N ARG A 23 -12.59 14.49 -9.45
CA ARG A 23 -13.51 14.60 -8.33
C ARG A 23 -14.25 15.93 -8.31
N LYS A 24 -13.55 17.06 -8.54
CA LYS A 24 -14.16 18.40 -8.63
C LYS A 24 -15.14 18.51 -9.80
N ALA A 25 -14.83 17.91 -10.95
CA ALA A 25 -15.72 17.87 -12.10
C ALA A 25 -17.00 17.05 -11.81
N GLN A 26 -16.92 15.99 -11.03
CA GLN A 26 -18.08 15.17 -10.64
C GLN A 26 -19.00 15.86 -9.62
N ARG A 27 -18.44 16.69 -8.72
CA ARG A 27 -19.24 17.45 -7.74
C ARG A 27 -20.16 18.52 -8.38
N LYS A 28 -19.82 18.98 -9.57
CA LYS A 28 -20.61 20.02 -10.27
C LYS A 28 -21.85 19.49 -10.99
N GLY A 29 -22.05 18.18 -11.06
CA GLY A 29 -23.05 17.58 -11.94
C GLY A 29 -24.07 16.60 -11.30
N ALA A 30 -24.00 16.29 -10.00
CA ALA A 30 -24.93 15.32 -9.42
C ALA A 30 -25.17 15.51 -7.92
N ASP A 31 -26.43 15.38 -7.51
CA ASP A 31 -26.89 15.51 -6.11
C ASP A 31 -26.39 14.39 -5.16
N LEU A 32 -25.79 13.34 -5.69
CA LEU A 32 -25.16 12.26 -4.92
C LEU A 32 -23.84 11.85 -5.59
N PRO A 33 -22.70 11.83 -4.86
CA PRO A 33 -21.40 11.46 -5.43
C PRO A 33 -21.31 9.93 -5.61
N VAL A 34 -21.87 9.42 -6.69
CA VAL A 34 -21.59 8.04 -7.13
C VAL A 34 -20.18 8.04 -7.73
N GLN A 35 -19.24 7.44 -7.01
CA GLN A 35 -17.87 7.28 -7.50
C GLN A 35 -17.85 6.44 -8.77
N ARG A 36 -17.41 7.03 -9.90
CA ARG A 36 -17.26 6.28 -11.15
C ARG A 36 -16.26 5.14 -10.95
N ARG A 37 -16.61 3.97 -11.46
CA ARG A 37 -15.77 2.75 -11.38
C ARG A 37 -14.35 3.00 -11.89
N ASP A 38 -14.19 3.79 -12.94
CA ASP A 38 -12.88 4.14 -13.53
C ASP A 38 -11.97 4.85 -12.53
N THR A 39 -12.51 5.81 -11.76
CA THR A 39 -11.73 6.55 -10.76
C THR A 39 -11.32 5.66 -9.59
N ALA A 40 -12.20 4.74 -9.18
CA ALA A 40 -11.90 3.77 -8.13
C ALA A 40 -10.83 2.76 -8.57
N LEU A 41 -10.90 2.29 -9.83
CA LEU A 41 -9.89 1.39 -10.40
C LEU A 41 -8.53 2.08 -10.52
N MET A 42 -8.47 3.32 -10.99
CA MET A 42 -7.21 4.08 -11.05
C MET A 42 -6.60 4.29 -9.66
N ALA A 43 -7.41 4.63 -8.66
CA ALA A 43 -6.93 4.77 -7.29
C ALA A 43 -6.39 3.44 -6.73
N SER A 44 -7.09 2.33 -6.98
CA SER A 44 -6.65 1.00 -6.56
C SER A 44 -5.36 0.58 -7.27
N ALA A 45 -5.24 0.84 -8.57
CA ALA A 45 -4.04 0.57 -9.34
C ALA A 45 -2.85 1.37 -8.79
N THR A 46 -3.02 2.67 -8.54
CA THR A 46 -1.95 3.52 -7.98
C THR A 46 -1.47 3.01 -6.62
N VAL A 47 -2.39 2.70 -5.71
CA VAL A 47 -2.04 2.16 -4.38
C VAL A 47 -1.36 0.81 -4.51
N GLY A 48 -1.91 -0.10 -5.32
CA GLY A 48 -1.38 -1.46 -5.51
C GLY A 48 0.01 -1.44 -6.12
N VAL A 49 0.24 -0.65 -7.17
CA VAL A 49 1.53 -0.53 -7.85
C VAL A 49 2.57 0.12 -6.93
N CYS A 50 2.27 1.29 -6.35
CA CYS A 50 3.26 1.99 -5.52
C CYS A 50 3.68 1.17 -4.30
N LEU A 51 2.72 0.65 -3.53
CA LEU A 51 3.03 -0.10 -2.31
C LEU A 51 3.51 -1.52 -2.63
N GLY A 52 3.04 -2.13 -3.72
CA GLY A 52 3.52 -3.41 -4.21
C GLY A 52 4.98 -3.35 -4.67
N CYS A 53 5.40 -2.28 -5.34
CA CYS A 53 6.81 -2.06 -5.69
C CYS A 53 7.69 -1.95 -4.43
N VAL A 54 7.29 -1.14 -3.45
CA VAL A 54 8.05 -0.97 -2.21
C VAL A 54 8.16 -2.30 -1.46
N ALA A 55 7.05 -3.02 -1.29
CA ALA A 55 7.04 -4.31 -0.61
C ALA A 55 7.86 -5.36 -1.37
N GLY A 56 7.72 -5.43 -2.71
CA GLY A 56 8.43 -6.36 -3.57
C GLY A 56 9.95 -6.16 -3.54
N ILE A 57 10.40 -4.91 -3.68
CA ILE A 57 11.83 -4.57 -3.59
C ILE A 57 12.37 -4.92 -2.20
N SER A 58 11.67 -4.54 -1.13
CA SER A 58 12.09 -4.83 0.24
C SER A 58 12.16 -6.34 0.51
N ALA A 59 11.18 -7.11 0.04
CA ALA A 59 11.17 -8.57 0.16
C ALA A 59 12.34 -9.22 -0.59
N THR A 60 12.64 -8.72 -1.80
CA THR A 60 13.77 -9.21 -2.60
C THR A 60 15.11 -8.91 -1.92
N ILE A 61 15.30 -7.70 -1.36
CA ILE A 61 16.50 -7.35 -0.60
C ILE A 61 16.65 -8.23 0.65
N ALA A 62 15.57 -8.48 1.38
CA ALA A 62 15.58 -9.37 2.53
C ALA A 62 15.95 -10.82 2.10
N ALA A 63 15.37 -11.31 1.02
CA ALA A 63 15.67 -12.64 0.47
C ALA A 63 17.11 -12.77 -0.01
N ALA A 64 17.70 -11.70 -0.55
CA ALA A 64 19.10 -11.69 -0.99
C ALA A 64 20.11 -12.00 0.12
N LYS A 65 19.73 -11.81 1.40
CA LYS A 65 20.57 -12.18 2.55
C LYS A 65 20.56 -13.67 2.86
N TRP A 66 19.57 -14.42 2.36
CA TRP A 66 19.34 -15.83 2.70
C TRP A 66 19.52 -16.81 1.55
N LEU A 67 19.36 -16.35 0.31
CA LEU A 67 19.37 -17.18 -0.89
C LEU A 67 20.76 -17.64 -1.36
N PRO A 68 21.87 -16.86 -1.17
CA PRO A 68 23.17 -17.26 -1.66
C PRO A 68 23.60 -18.63 -1.10
N GLY A 69 24.07 -19.51 -1.99
CA GLY A 69 24.48 -20.88 -1.66
C GLY A 69 23.35 -21.89 -1.37
N ARG A 70 22.07 -21.45 -1.49
CA ARG A 70 20.90 -22.33 -1.30
C ARG A 70 20.12 -22.59 -2.58
N VAL A 71 20.32 -21.76 -3.59
CA VAL A 71 19.61 -21.85 -4.87
C VAL A 71 20.60 -21.70 -6.02
N ASP A 72 20.35 -22.41 -7.12
CA ASP A 72 21.22 -22.40 -8.30
C ASP A 72 21.00 -21.15 -9.15
N ASP A 73 19.74 -20.70 -9.32
CA ASP A 73 19.39 -19.50 -10.09
C ASP A 73 18.87 -18.39 -9.16
N LEU A 74 19.80 -17.60 -8.65
CA LEU A 74 19.52 -16.49 -7.75
C LEU A 74 18.67 -15.42 -8.43
N ALA A 75 18.87 -15.16 -9.72
CA ALA A 75 18.16 -14.15 -10.48
C ALA A 75 16.68 -14.51 -10.65
N ALA A 76 16.40 -15.76 -11.02
CA ALA A 76 15.03 -16.24 -11.15
C ALA A 76 14.27 -16.18 -9.82
N TRP A 77 14.92 -16.52 -8.70
CA TRP A 77 14.33 -16.44 -7.38
C TRP A 77 14.01 -14.97 -6.97
N HIS A 78 14.94 -14.05 -7.21
CA HIS A 78 14.70 -12.64 -6.94
C HIS A 78 13.52 -12.08 -7.75
N MET A 79 13.47 -12.39 -9.05
CA MET A 79 12.37 -11.99 -9.92
C MET A 79 11.04 -12.62 -9.46
N GLY A 80 11.06 -13.90 -9.12
CA GLY A 80 9.89 -14.62 -8.64
C GLY A 80 9.31 -14.02 -7.37
N ILE A 81 10.15 -13.72 -6.36
CA ILE A 81 9.74 -13.08 -5.10
C ILE A 81 9.17 -11.68 -5.38
N TYR A 82 9.87 -10.88 -6.17
CA TYR A 82 9.41 -9.54 -6.52
C TYR A 82 8.03 -9.57 -7.16
N TYR A 83 7.85 -10.34 -8.22
CA TYR A 83 6.59 -10.39 -8.95
C TYR A 83 5.47 -11.04 -8.13
N ALA A 84 5.75 -12.03 -7.32
CA ALA A 84 4.76 -12.63 -6.42
C ALA A 84 4.19 -11.60 -5.44
N VAL A 85 5.05 -10.84 -4.77
CA VAL A 85 4.63 -9.79 -3.83
C VAL A 85 3.93 -8.64 -4.55
N PHE A 86 4.47 -8.21 -5.70
CA PHE A 86 3.92 -7.12 -6.49
C PHE A 86 2.50 -7.43 -6.99
N PHE A 87 2.31 -8.56 -7.69
CA PHE A 87 1.00 -8.91 -8.25
C PHE A 87 -0.03 -9.25 -7.16
N THR A 88 0.40 -9.88 -6.06
CA THR A 88 -0.49 -10.13 -4.91
C THR A 88 -0.96 -8.82 -4.29
N SER A 89 -0.07 -7.85 -4.12
CA SER A 89 -0.41 -6.51 -3.60
C SER A 89 -1.38 -5.77 -4.52
N MET A 90 -1.13 -5.86 -5.84
CA MET A 90 -1.99 -5.25 -6.85
C MET A 90 -3.38 -5.91 -6.88
N ALA A 91 -3.46 -7.23 -6.88
CA ALA A 91 -4.72 -7.97 -6.81
C ALA A 91 -5.50 -7.62 -5.53
N TRP A 92 -4.82 -7.56 -4.39
CA TRP A 92 -5.42 -7.16 -3.12
C TRP A 92 -6.01 -5.75 -3.17
N ALA A 93 -5.31 -4.79 -3.80
CA ALA A 93 -5.80 -3.44 -3.96
C ALA A 93 -7.07 -3.37 -4.82
N PHE A 94 -7.17 -4.18 -5.88
CA PHE A 94 -8.37 -4.24 -6.71
C PHE A 94 -9.56 -4.89 -6.00
N VAL A 95 -9.33 -5.96 -5.25
CA VAL A 95 -10.39 -6.69 -4.52
C VAL A 95 -10.95 -5.84 -3.37
N ARG A 96 -10.08 -5.19 -2.60
CA ARG A 96 -10.48 -4.42 -1.40
C ARG A 96 -10.81 -2.96 -1.67
N GLY A 97 -10.40 -2.44 -2.82
CA GLY A 97 -10.45 -1.01 -3.15
C GLY A 97 -9.36 -0.20 -2.44
N ALA A 98 -8.97 0.94 -3.02
CA ALA A 98 -7.83 1.76 -2.59
C ALA A 98 -7.84 2.09 -1.10
N ALA A 99 -8.98 2.58 -0.58
CA ALA A 99 -9.09 3.07 0.79
C ALA A 99 -8.90 1.97 1.86
N ARG A 100 -9.45 0.77 1.61
CA ARG A 100 -9.35 -0.36 2.54
C ARG A 100 -8.04 -1.13 2.38
N ALA A 101 -7.46 -1.14 1.18
CA ALA A 101 -6.20 -1.84 0.91
C ALA A 101 -4.98 -1.04 1.37
N ALA A 102 -4.99 0.29 1.30
CA ALA A 102 -3.83 1.12 1.60
C ALA A 102 -3.21 0.88 2.99
N PRO A 103 -3.96 0.83 4.11
CA PRO A 103 -3.37 0.55 5.42
C PRO A 103 -2.73 -0.85 5.49
N ALA A 104 -3.38 -1.86 4.91
CA ALA A 104 -2.87 -3.23 4.91
C ALA A 104 -1.59 -3.35 4.08
N LEU A 105 -1.53 -2.74 2.91
CA LEU A 105 -0.35 -2.74 2.05
C LEU A 105 0.80 -1.93 2.63
N LEU A 106 0.53 -0.83 3.35
CA LEU A 106 1.55 -0.10 4.10
C LEU A 106 2.16 -0.95 5.21
N TRP A 107 1.35 -1.74 5.92
CA TRP A 107 1.85 -2.69 6.91
C TRP A 107 2.64 -3.83 6.27
N LEU A 108 2.21 -4.34 5.11
CA LEU A 108 2.97 -5.33 4.35
C LEU A 108 4.34 -4.77 3.94
N ALA A 109 4.36 -3.56 3.37
CA ALA A 109 5.62 -2.91 3.01
C ALA A 109 6.53 -2.70 4.23
N ALA A 110 5.97 -2.26 5.38
CA ALA A 110 6.71 -2.13 6.62
C ALA A 110 7.29 -3.47 7.09
N ALA A 111 6.52 -4.56 7.02
CA ALA A 111 6.97 -5.90 7.40
C ALA A 111 8.09 -6.41 6.49
N CYS A 112 7.95 -6.26 5.16
CA CYS A 112 9.01 -6.62 4.21
C CYS A 112 10.28 -5.80 4.44
N THR A 113 10.15 -4.51 4.74
CA THR A 113 11.30 -3.64 5.03
C THR A 113 11.93 -4.00 6.38
N ALA A 114 11.14 -4.34 7.39
CA ALA A 114 11.63 -4.81 8.69
C ALA A 114 12.41 -6.12 8.57
N ALA A 115 12.02 -7.01 7.65
CA ALA A 115 12.71 -8.26 7.40
C ALA A 115 14.18 -8.05 6.98
N ILE A 116 14.52 -6.91 6.36
CA ILE A 116 15.91 -6.57 6.00
C ILE A 116 16.77 -6.40 7.26
N ALA A 117 16.34 -5.52 8.17
CA ALA A 117 17.08 -5.26 9.41
C ALA A 117 17.07 -6.47 10.36
N LEU A 118 15.93 -7.19 10.45
CA LEU A 118 15.83 -8.41 11.26
C LEU A 118 16.75 -9.51 10.74
N SER A 119 16.89 -9.65 9.41
CA SER A 119 17.83 -10.62 8.83
C SER A 119 19.28 -10.33 9.23
N SER A 120 19.69 -9.07 9.22
CA SER A 120 21.02 -8.67 9.71
C SER A 120 21.18 -8.95 11.20
N LEU A 121 20.21 -8.57 12.00
CA LEU A 121 20.24 -8.82 13.45
C LEU A 121 20.38 -10.30 13.78
N LEU A 122 19.61 -11.15 13.09
CA LEU A 122 19.69 -12.60 13.24
C LEU A 122 21.08 -13.15 12.86
N GLY A 123 21.65 -12.64 11.76
CA GLY A 123 22.99 -13.04 11.32
C GLY A 123 24.10 -12.64 12.32
N TRP A 124 23.93 -11.49 12.99
CA TRP A 124 24.86 -11.06 14.06
C TRP A 124 24.69 -11.87 15.35
N LEU A 125 23.45 -12.17 15.76
CA LEU A 125 23.16 -12.89 17.01
C LEU A 125 23.41 -14.40 16.91
N ALA A 126 23.26 -14.99 15.74
CA ALA A 126 23.40 -16.40 15.50
C ALA A 126 24.33 -16.66 14.28
N PRO A 127 25.66 -16.49 14.43
CA PRO A 127 26.62 -16.79 13.40
C PRO A 127 26.51 -18.29 13.06
N GLY A 128 26.24 -18.61 11.79
CA GLY A 128 25.98 -19.98 11.33
C GLY A 128 24.57 -20.22 10.78
N THR A 129 23.65 -19.29 10.91
CA THR A 129 22.31 -19.35 10.29
C THR A 129 22.35 -19.26 8.78
N GLY A 130 23.51 -18.88 8.20
CA GLY A 130 23.70 -18.72 6.76
C GLY A 130 23.13 -17.42 6.21
N ALA A 131 22.74 -16.46 7.08
CA ALA A 131 22.44 -15.12 6.65
C ALA A 131 23.74 -14.37 6.35
N TRP A 132 23.83 -13.78 5.17
CA TRP A 132 24.99 -12.96 4.82
C TRP A 132 24.91 -11.59 5.52
N VAL A 133 25.91 -11.33 6.37
CA VAL A 133 26.02 -10.08 7.14
C VAL A 133 27.38 -9.47 6.92
N ASP A 134 27.40 -8.19 6.57
CA ASP A 134 28.61 -7.41 6.38
C ASP A 134 28.43 -6.03 7.02
N THR A 135 29.49 -5.50 7.62
CA THR A 135 29.53 -4.15 8.19
C THR A 135 29.24 -3.04 7.17
N SER A 136 29.54 -3.28 5.89
CA SER A 136 29.19 -2.36 4.80
C SER A 136 27.67 -2.17 4.62
N LEU A 137 26.87 -3.10 5.12
CA LEU A 137 25.41 -3.06 5.02
C LEU A 137 24.71 -2.28 6.14
N ILE A 138 25.43 -1.77 7.12
CA ILE A 138 24.85 -1.00 8.26
C ILE A 138 24.02 0.19 7.74
N GLY A 139 24.50 0.88 6.70
CA GLY A 139 23.74 1.98 6.09
C GLY A 139 22.40 1.54 5.49
N LEU A 140 22.35 0.35 4.91
CA LEU A 140 21.12 -0.24 4.39
C LEU A 140 20.15 -0.58 5.54
N ASP A 141 20.66 -1.17 6.61
CA ASP A 141 19.84 -1.56 7.76
C ASP A 141 19.28 -0.33 8.51
N LEU A 142 20.08 0.74 8.65
CA LEU A 142 19.60 2.01 9.21
C LEU A 142 18.50 2.65 8.36
N THR A 143 18.66 2.65 7.04
CA THR A 143 17.63 3.16 6.11
C THR A 143 16.38 2.28 6.14
N ALA A 144 16.53 0.96 6.31
CA ALA A 144 15.40 0.04 6.47
C ALA A 144 14.63 0.34 7.77
N VAL A 145 15.32 0.55 8.89
CA VAL A 145 14.67 0.92 10.18
C VAL A 145 13.91 2.24 10.04
N ALA A 146 14.53 3.28 9.47
CA ALA A 146 13.86 4.56 9.22
C ALA A 146 12.63 4.38 8.29
N GLY A 147 12.74 3.55 7.26
CA GLY A 147 11.65 3.19 6.36
C GLY A 147 10.49 2.50 7.08
N VAL A 148 10.78 1.54 7.97
CA VAL A 148 9.76 0.86 8.79
C VAL A 148 8.99 1.85 9.64
N LEU A 149 9.69 2.76 10.33
CA LEU A 149 9.05 3.78 11.16
C LEU A 149 8.13 4.70 10.34
N ALA A 150 8.62 5.17 9.18
CA ALA A 150 7.85 6.00 8.27
C ALA A 150 6.61 5.27 7.72
N LEU A 151 6.76 4.03 7.23
CA LEU A 151 5.67 3.23 6.70
C LEU A 151 4.63 2.88 7.79
N ALA A 152 5.08 2.52 8.98
CA ALA A 152 4.19 2.23 10.12
C ALA A 152 3.43 3.49 10.57
N TRP A 153 4.09 4.64 10.58
CA TRP A 153 3.43 5.92 10.86
C TRP A 153 2.37 6.25 9.80
N MET A 154 2.71 6.12 8.52
CA MET A 154 1.78 6.32 7.40
C MET A 154 0.61 5.33 7.47
N ALA A 155 0.85 4.07 7.79
CA ALA A 155 -0.20 3.06 7.95
C ALA A 155 -1.21 3.45 9.04
N ARG A 156 -0.70 3.88 10.21
CA ARG A 156 -1.56 4.35 11.31
C ARG A 156 -2.32 5.63 10.95
N ALA A 157 -1.65 6.59 10.32
CA ALA A 157 -2.27 7.85 9.88
C ALA A 157 -3.39 7.59 8.85
N THR A 158 -3.13 6.71 7.87
CA THR A 158 -4.11 6.34 6.85
C THR A 158 -5.28 5.58 7.47
N ALA A 159 -5.02 4.63 8.38
CA ALA A 159 -6.06 3.89 9.07
C ALA A 159 -6.97 4.80 9.93
N ARG A 160 -6.40 5.82 10.57
CA ARG A 160 -7.20 6.83 11.29
C ARG A 160 -8.07 7.65 10.33
N ARG A 161 -7.50 8.12 9.21
CA ARG A 161 -8.25 8.90 8.21
C ARG A 161 -9.37 8.12 7.56
N THR A 162 -9.20 6.83 7.30
CA THR A 162 -10.27 5.98 6.74
C THR A 162 -11.39 5.72 7.72
N ARG A 163 -11.13 5.78 9.04
CA ARG A 163 -12.15 5.61 10.09
C ARG A 163 -12.88 6.90 10.43
N SER A 164 -12.20 8.04 10.42
CA SER A 164 -12.69 9.32 10.95
C SER A 164 -12.84 10.41 9.88
N GLY A 165 -12.47 10.12 8.62
CA GLY A 165 -12.49 11.11 7.53
C GLY A 165 -13.89 11.42 7.01
N PRO A 166 -14.09 12.59 6.38
CA PRO A 166 -15.33 12.94 5.71
C PRO A 166 -15.65 11.90 4.64
N GLN A 167 -16.90 11.44 4.62
CA GLN A 167 -17.35 10.31 3.81
C GLN A 167 -17.38 10.55 2.30
N ASP A 168 -17.12 11.77 1.89
CA ASP A 168 -17.14 12.22 0.49
C ASP A 168 -15.77 12.12 -0.21
N SER A 169 -14.78 11.47 0.41
CA SER A 169 -13.44 11.34 -0.14
C SER A 169 -13.30 10.02 -0.92
N VAL A 170 -12.57 10.04 -2.05
CA VAL A 170 -12.15 8.84 -2.81
C VAL A 170 -11.42 7.84 -1.90
N TRP A 171 -10.85 8.33 -0.78
CA TRP A 171 -10.11 7.58 0.22
C TRP A 171 -10.98 7.11 1.40
N SER A 172 -12.25 7.50 1.46
CA SER A 172 -13.17 6.96 2.47
C SER A 172 -13.71 5.60 2.02
N ALA A 173 -13.79 4.65 2.97
CA ALA A 173 -14.45 3.38 2.69
C ALA A 173 -15.93 3.66 2.36
N PRO A 174 -16.51 3.01 1.32
CA PRO A 174 -17.95 3.10 1.09
C PRO A 174 -18.67 2.68 2.37
N ARG A 175 -19.60 3.49 2.86
CA ARG A 175 -20.54 3.03 3.88
C ARG A 175 -21.35 1.92 3.27
N ASP A 176 -21.50 0.82 3.99
CA ASP A 176 -22.59 -0.12 3.70
C ASP A 176 -23.87 0.72 3.72
N LYS A 177 -24.64 0.67 2.63
CA LYS A 177 -25.94 1.36 2.58
C LYS A 177 -26.66 1.02 3.89
N PRO A 178 -27.21 2.02 4.62
CA PRO A 178 -28.11 1.70 5.70
C PRO A 178 -29.19 0.81 5.09
N ALA A 179 -29.43 -0.32 5.73
CA ALA A 179 -30.54 -1.19 5.36
C ALA A 179 -31.75 -0.27 5.17
N HIS A 180 -32.38 -0.43 4.02
CA HIS A 180 -33.57 0.29 3.61
C HIS A 180 -34.48 0.40 4.86
N GLN A 181 -34.53 1.56 5.48
CA GLN A 181 -35.64 1.87 6.35
C GLN A 181 -36.84 1.88 5.42
N ASP A 182 -37.56 0.77 5.41
CA ASP A 182 -38.91 0.67 4.89
C ASP A 182 -39.73 1.76 5.59
N THR A 183 -39.84 2.91 4.94
CA THR A 183 -40.85 3.92 5.21
C THR A 183 -42.21 3.35 4.77
N LYS A 184 -42.61 2.27 5.43
CA LYS A 184 -43.91 1.65 5.26
C LYS A 184 -44.71 1.82 6.53
N ASP A 185 -44.73 3.03 7.06
CA ASP A 185 -45.73 3.39 8.09
C ASP A 185 -45.86 4.95 8.08
N SER A 186 -46.38 5.46 6.96
CA SER A 186 -47.06 6.74 7.00
C SER A 186 -48.56 6.44 6.95
N PRO A 187 -49.29 6.49 8.08
CA PRO A 187 -50.73 6.43 8.02
C PRO A 187 -51.26 7.61 7.23
N ALA A 188 -52.11 7.32 6.24
CA ALA A 188 -52.79 8.31 5.44
C ALA A 188 -53.56 9.31 6.35
N PRO A 189 -53.55 10.62 6.03
CA PRO A 189 -54.41 11.55 6.76
C PRO A 189 -55.87 11.19 6.54
N ALA A 190 -56.55 10.93 7.64
CA ALA A 190 -58.02 10.79 7.64
C ALA A 190 -58.64 12.13 7.21
N SER A 191 -59.47 12.05 6.18
CA SER A 191 -60.37 13.07 5.68
C SER A 191 -61.49 13.39 6.63
#